data_0ec4ddfca1aa0f0d04bcc99135ac46cb
#
_entry.id   0ec4ddfca1aa0f0d04bcc99135ac46cb
#
_cell.length_a   1.000
_cell.length_b   1.000
_cell.length_c   1.000
_cell.angle_alpha   90.00
_cell.angle_beta   90.00
_cell.angle_gamma   90.00
#
_symmetry.space_group_name_H-M   'P 1'
#
loop_
_entity.id
_entity.type
_entity.pdbx_description
1 polymer ?
#
loop_
_entity_poly.entity_id
_entity_poly.type
_entity_poly.pdbx_seq_one_letter_code
_entity_poly.pdbx_strand_id
1 'polypeptide(L)'
;QSLPLVYTGQEFGYDHSFAFFDRDPLPACEPNETTEFYRRLIALRHDAPALASGERGGSFVEIRNNAEDCLLTFVRETPENRVVALLNVSPYEVHADFDTGIYAGGYADALTGERVQLCSHVDERMPGWSFRILTRPM
;
A
#
# COMPACT_ATOMS: atom_id res chain seq x y z
N GLN A 1 -7.26 11.15 5.96
CA GLN A 1 -5.87 11.27 5.48
C GLN A 1 -4.95 11.51 6.68
N SER A 2 -4.58 10.42 7.36
CA SER A 2 -3.74 10.44 8.56
C SER A 2 -2.24 10.31 8.22
N LEU A 3 -1.41 10.66 9.18
CA LEU A 3 0.02 10.35 9.13
C LEU A 3 0.21 8.86 9.48
N PRO A 4 0.99 8.10 8.71
CA PRO A 4 1.35 6.75 9.08
C PRO A 4 2.28 6.78 10.31
N LEU A 5 2.12 5.79 11.15
CA LEU A 5 2.98 5.54 12.30
C LEU A 5 3.60 4.16 12.14
N VAL A 6 4.92 4.06 12.26
CA VAL A 6 5.63 2.81 12.45
C VAL A 6 5.86 2.64 13.95
N TYR A 7 5.25 1.61 14.54
CA TYR A 7 5.42 1.33 15.96
C TYR A 7 6.76 0.65 16.23
N THR A 8 7.29 0.82 17.44
CA THR A 8 8.60 0.30 17.87
C THR A 8 8.78 -1.18 17.53
N GLY A 9 9.80 -1.49 16.72
CA GLY A 9 10.14 -2.85 16.30
C GLY A 9 9.37 -3.38 15.09
N GLN A 10 8.33 -2.70 14.64
CA GLN A 10 7.53 -3.12 13.49
C GLN A 10 8.38 -3.18 12.22
N GLU A 11 9.34 -2.29 12.06
CA GLU A 11 10.28 -2.25 10.94
C GLU A 11 11.25 -3.43 10.90
N PHE A 12 11.35 -4.18 11.98
CA PHE A 12 12.14 -5.43 12.06
C PHE A 12 11.26 -6.68 12.02
N GLY A 13 9.92 -6.51 11.97
CA GLY A 13 8.98 -7.62 12.11
C GLY A 13 8.95 -8.20 13.55
N TYR A 14 9.30 -7.39 14.55
CA TYR A 14 9.33 -7.81 15.94
C TYR A 14 7.90 -7.98 16.48
N ASP A 15 7.50 -9.23 16.66
CA ASP A 15 6.18 -9.61 17.17
C ASP A 15 6.20 -9.71 18.68
N HIS A 16 6.03 -8.57 19.35
CA HIS A 16 6.00 -8.47 20.80
C HIS A 16 4.99 -7.42 21.28
N SER A 17 4.20 -7.79 22.26
CA SER A 17 3.29 -6.86 22.93
C SER A 17 4.00 -6.22 24.11
N PHE A 18 4.47 -4.98 23.93
CA PHE A 18 5.21 -4.27 24.96
C PHE A 18 4.37 -4.03 26.23
N ALA A 19 5.00 -4.22 27.40
CA ALA A 19 4.39 -3.89 28.67
C ALA A 19 4.09 -2.38 28.78
N PHE A 20 2.90 -2.03 29.27
CA PHE A 20 2.49 -0.65 29.29
C PHE A 20 3.09 0.16 30.45
N PHE A 21 3.26 -0.48 31.62
CA PHE A 21 3.70 0.19 32.84
C PHE A 21 5.14 -0.19 33.27
N ASP A 22 5.72 -1.19 32.66
CA ASP A 22 7.03 -1.71 33.03
C ASP A 22 8.08 -1.33 31.97
N ARG A 23 9.35 -1.44 32.36
CA ARG A 23 10.45 -1.29 31.44
C ARG A 23 10.53 -2.55 30.55
N ASP A 24 10.23 -2.38 29.28
CA ASP A 24 10.24 -3.44 28.29
C ASP A 24 11.01 -2.95 27.04
N PRO A 25 12.35 -3.04 27.05
CA PRO A 25 13.16 -2.48 25.97
C PRO A 25 13.12 -3.35 24.73
N LEU A 26 13.11 -2.71 23.55
CA LEU A 26 13.37 -3.40 22.29
C LEU A 26 14.75 -4.06 22.36
N PRO A 27 14.89 -5.37 22.05
CA PRO A 27 16.19 -6.01 21.93
C PRO A 27 16.98 -5.42 20.76
N ALA A 28 18.28 -5.73 20.71
CA ALA A 28 19.09 -5.39 19.53
C ALA A 28 18.51 -6.11 18.30
N CYS A 29 18.07 -5.33 17.31
CA CYS A 29 17.51 -5.83 16.07
C CYS A 29 18.42 -5.42 14.91
N GLU A 30 18.69 -6.35 14.01
CA GLU A 30 19.43 -6.06 12.78
C GLU A 30 18.44 -5.82 11.62
N PRO A 31 18.77 -4.91 10.67
CA PRO A 31 18.00 -4.72 9.47
C PRO A 31 17.79 -6.04 8.71
N ASN A 32 16.58 -6.26 8.23
CA ASN A 32 16.14 -7.45 7.52
C ASN A 32 15.22 -7.11 6.34
N GLU A 33 14.60 -8.11 5.73
CA GLU A 33 13.69 -7.92 4.60
C GLU A 33 12.50 -6.99 4.94
N THR A 34 11.97 -7.09 6.17
CA THR A 34 10.89 -6.20 6.64
C THR A 34 11.38 -4.76 6.72
N THR A 35 12.61 -4.53 7.21
CA THR A 35 13.23 -3.20 7.25
C THR A 35 13.35 -2.61 5.84
N GLU A 36 13.78 -3.42 4.87
CA GLU A 36 13.91 -2.98 3.48
C GLU A 36 12.54 -2.68 2.85
N PHE A 37 11.54 -3.49 3.15
CA PHE A 37 10.16 -3.24 2.71
C PHE A 37 9.63 -1.91 3.24
N TYR A 38 9.77 -1.63 4.55
CA TYR A 38 9.39 -0.33 5.13
C TYR A 38 10.15 0.83 4.50
N ARG A 39 11.45 0.66 4.22
CA ARG A 39 12.25 1.70 3.56
C ARG A 39 11.68 2.08 2.19
N ARG A 40 11.30 1.09 1.38
CA ARG A 40 10.68 1.31 0.06
C ARG A 40 9.32 1.98 0.18
N LEU A 41 8.47 1.57 1.13
CA LEU A 41 7.17 2.21 1.35
C LEU A 41 7.31 3.68 1.81
N ILE A 42 8.29 3.96 2.67
CA ILE A 42 8.58 5.31 3.14
C ILE A 42 9.10 6.17 1.97
N ALA A 43 10.01 5.63 1.16
CA ALA A 43 10.51 6.32 -0.04
C ALA A 43 9.35 6.62 -1.01
N LEU A 44 8.52 5.63 -1.34
CA LEU A 44 7.33 5.83 -2.17
C LEU A 44 6.45 6.96 -1.64
N ARG A 45 6.22 6.99 -0.32
CA ARG A 45 5.40 8.04 0.28
C ARG A 45 6.02 9.44 0.15
N HIS A 46 7.35 9.55 0.21
CA HIS A 46 8.06 10.81 0.01
C HIS A 46 8.05 11.26 -1.46
N ASP A 47 8.19 10.31 -2.38
CA ASP A 47 8.37 10.57 -3.81
C ASP A 47 7.04 10.75 -4.56
N ALA A 48 5.92 10.24 -4.01
CA ALA A 48 4.60 10.34 -4.63
C ALA A 48 3.77 11.46 -3.98
N PRO A 49 3.59 12.62 -4.63
CA PRO A 49 2.76 13.73 -4.12
C PRO A 49 1.34 13.29 -3.74
N ALA A 50 0.76 12.36 -4.49
CA ALA A 50 -0.57 11.81 -4.21
C ALA A 50 -0.69 11.20 -2.79
N LEU A 51 0.41 10.70 -2.22
CA LEU A 51 0.44 10.07 -0.90
C LEU A 51 0.73 11.06 0.25
N ALA A 52 0.93 12.33 -0.02
CA ALA A 52 1.12 13.33 1.03
C ALA A 52 -0.09 13.39 1.97
N SER A 53 0.12 13.84 3.20
CA SER A 53 -0.93 14.03 4.19
C SER A 53 -1.47 15.46 4.19
N GLY A 54 -2.66 15.63 4.78
CA GLY A 54 -3.32 16.93 4.93
C GLY A 54 -3.77 17.52 3.60
N GLU A 55 -3.79 18.85 3.53
CA GLU A 55 -4.30 19.60 2.38
C GLU A 55 -3.49 19.40 1.10
N ARG A 56 -2.22 19.02 1.22
CA ARG A 56 -1.34 18.73 0.08
C ARG A 56 -1.47 17.32 -0.46
N GLY A 57 -2.21 16.46 0.24
CA GLY A 57 -2.42 15.08 -0.18
C GLY A 57 -3.40 14.98 -1.35
N GLY A 58 -3.23 13.95 -2.17
CA GLY A 58 -4.13 13.64 -3.26
C GLY A 58 -5.56 13.33 -2.80
N SER A 59 -6.51 13.44 -3.71
CA SER A 59 -7.87 12.92 -3.50
C SER A 59 -7.80 11.44 -3.11
N PHE A 60 -8.80 10.97 -2.40
CA PHE A 60 -8.97 9.54 -2.10
C PHE A 60 -10.27 9.07 -2.74
N VAL A 61 -10.16 8.08 -3.60
CA VAL A 61 -11.31 7.45 -4.26
C VAL A 61 -11.20 5.95 -4.05
N GLU A 62 -12.18 5.38 -3.38
CA GLU A 62 -12.32 3.94 -3.26
C GLU A 62 -12.90 3.37 -4.56
N ILE A 63 -12.29 2.31 -5.09
CA ILE A 63 -12.83 1.55 -6.21
C ILE A 63 -13.63 0.38 -5.60
N ARG A 64 -14.92 0.32 -5.91
CA ARG A 64 -15.76 -0.81 -5.47
C ARG A 64 -15.32 -2.10 -6.14
N ASN A 65 -15.32 -3.17 -5.38
CA ASN A 65 -14.96 -4.50 -5.83
C ASN A 65 -15.93 -5.56 -5.28
N ASN A 66 -15.77 -6.78 -5.73
CA ASN A 66 -16.63 -7.92 -5.35
C ASN A 66 -16.30 -8.53 -3.97
N ALA A 67 -15.25 -8.08 -3.29
CA ALA A 67 -14.74 -8.66 -2.05
C ALA A 67 -14.34 -7.58 -1.02
N GLU A 68 -15.17 -6.56 -0.82
CA GLU A 68 -14.90 -5.36 -0.01
C GLU A 68 -14.48 -5.66 1.44
N ASP A 69 -14.87 -6.83 1.98
CA ASP A 69 -14.44 -7.26 3.32
C ASP A 69 -12.97 -7.72 3.40
N CYS A 70 -12.37 -8.07 2.26
CA CYS A 70 -11.02 -8.65 2.17
C CYS A 70 -10.09 -7.84 1.26
N LEU A 71 -10.65 -7.16 0.27
CA LEU A 71 -9.91 -6.47 -0.77
C LEU A 71 -10.13 -4.96 -0.69
N LEU A 72 -9.10 -4.23 -0.28
CA LEU A 72 -9.10 -2.78 -0.27
C LEU A 72 -8.51 -2.26 -1.59
N THR A 73 -9.32 -1.55 -2.37
CA THR A 73 -8.93 -0.98 -3.67
C THR A 73 -9.21 0.51 -3.67
N PHE A 74 -8.18 1.31 -3.93
CA PHE A 74 -8.33 2.77 -3.94
C PHE A 74 -7.35 3.48 -4.85
N VAL A 75 -7.66 4.73 -5.15
CA VAL A 75 -6.81 5.66 -5.88
C VAL A 75 -6.50 6.88 -5.01
N ARG A 76 -5.25 7.31 -5.06
CA ARG A 76 -4.81 8.63 -4.59
C ARG A 76 -4.31 9.41 -5.81
N GLU A 77 -4.74 10.66 -5.95
CA GLU A 77 -4.40 11.45 -7.13
C GLU A 77 -4.21 12.93 -6.81
N THR A 78 -3.16 13.50 -7.38
CA THR A 78 -2.92 14.94 -7.52
C THR A 78 -2.81 15.29 -9.01
N PRO A 79 -2.73 16.57 -9.41
CA PRO A 79 -2.44 16.92 -10.81
C PRO A 79 -1.11 16.36 -11.34
N GLU A 80 -0.16 16.03 -10.47
CA GLU A 80 1.19 15.58 -10.87
C GLU A 80 1.37 14.06 -10.81
N ASN A 81 0.56 13.36 -10.00
CA ASN A 81 0.81 11.94 -9.72
C ASN A 81 -0.47 11.20 -9.36
N ARG A 82 -0.55 9.94 -9.80
CA ARG A 82 -1.60 8.99 -9.41
C ARG A 82 -0.98 7.71 -8.83
N VAL A 83 -1.55 7.26 -7.72
CA VAL A 83 -1.25 5.96 -7.10
C VAL A 83 -2.53 5.15 -7.03
N VAL A 84 -2.48 3.92 -7.54
CA VAL A 84 -3.56 2.93 -7.42
C VAL A 84 -3.06 1.80 -6.53
N ALA A 85 -3.86 1.43 -5.53
CA ALA A 85 -3.53 0.34 -4.63
C ALA A 85 -4.62 -0.72 -4.65
N LEU A 86 -4.20 -1.99 -4.73
CA LEU A 86 -5.01 -3.19 -4.59
C LEU A 86 -4.37 -3.99 -3.47
N LEU A 87 -5.08 -4.19 -2.36
CA LEU A 87 -4.54 -4.80 -1.14
C LEU A 87 -5.47 -5.92 -0.68
N ASN A 88 -5.02 -7.17 -0.73
CA ASN A 88 -5.71 -8.26 -0.05
C ASN A 88 -5.30 -8.22 1.43
N VAL A 89 -6.20 -7.77 2.29
CA VAL A 89 -5.99 -7.61 3.74
C VAL A 89 -6.48 -8.83 4.53
N SER A 90 -6.63 -9.97 3.87
CA SER A 90 -7.03 -11.25 4.46
C SER A 90 -5.96 -12.32 4.32
N PRO A 91 -5.98 -13.41 5.14
CA PRO A 91 -5.05 -14.52 5.00
C PRO A 91 -5.37 -15.46 3.84
N TYR A 92 -6.48 -15.24 3.14
CA TYR A 92 -6.98 -16.14 2.09
C TYR A 92 -6.72 -15.57 0.71
N GLU A 93 -6.63 -16.45 -0.31
CA GLU A 93 -6.68 -16.01 -1.70
C GLU A 93 -8.07 -15.45 -2.00
N VAL A 94 -8.09 -14.27 -2.64
CA VAL A 94 -9.30 -13.57 -3.06
C VAL A 94 -9.32 -13.47 -4.58
N HIS A 95 -10.47 -13.76 -5.18
CA HIS A 95 -10.70 -13.45 -6.58
C HIS A 95 -11.15 -12.00 -6.70
N ALA A 96 -10.28 -11.15 -7.21
CA ALA A 96 -10.55 -9.74 -7.48
C ALA A 96 -11.24 -9.61 -8.85
N ASP A 97 -12.49 -9.15 -8.85
CA ASP A 97 -13.32 -8.96 -10.04
C ASP A 97 -14.02 -7.59 -9.93
N PHE A 98 -13.51 -6.59 -10.68
CA PHE A 98 -14.05 -5.22 -10.63
C PHE A 98 -13.58 -4.35 -11.78
N ASP A 99 -14.34 -3.28 -12.05
CA ASP A 99 -13.99 -2.28 -13.04
C ASP A 99 -13.15 -1.15 -12.43
N THR A 100 -12.05 -0.82 -13.11
CA THR A 100 -11.18 0.31 -12.74
C THR A 100 -11.61 1.63 -13.34
N GLY A 101 -12.54 1.62 -14.30
CA GLY A 101 -13.09 2.80 -14.94
C GLY A 101 -12.00 3.68 -15.57
N ILE A 102 -12.02 4.97 -15.21
CA ILE A 102 -11.08 5.98 -15.73
C ILE A 102 -9.64 5.80 -15.24
N TYR A 103 -9.42 4.88 -14.32
CA TYR A 103 -8.09 4.61 -13.75
C TYR A 103 -7.30 3.56 -14.52
N ALA A 104 -7.90 2.92 -15.53
CA ALA A 104 -7.19 2.05 -16.46
C ALA A 104 -6.05 2.78 -17.18
N GLY A 105 -4.99 2.06 -17.53
CA GLY A 105 -3.86 2.62 -18.28
C GLY A 105 -2.51 2.09 -17.88
N GLY A 106 -1.47 2.71 -18.42
CA GLY A 106 -0.07 2.36 -18.12
C GLY A 106 0.40 2.96 -16.80
N TYR A 107 1.05 2.13 -16.01
CA TYR A 107 1.64 2.45 -14.71
C TYR A 107 3.03 1.84 -14.59
N ALA A 108 3.71 2.15 -13.51
CA ALA A 108 4.83 1.38 -13.00
C ALA A 108 4.44 0.76 -11.66
N ASP A 109 4.86 -0.46 -11.39
CA ASP A 109 4.82 -1.02 -10.05
C ASP A 109 5.70 -0.15 -9.13
N ALA A 110 5.13 0.30 -8.02
CA ALA A 110 5.78 1.29 -7.16
C ALA A 110 7.01 0.75 -6.41
N LEU A 111 7.13 -0.57 -6.26
CA LEU A 111 8.24 -1.19 -5.55
C LEU A 111 9.32 -1.77 -6.48
N THR A 112 8.93 -2.25 -7.67
CA THR A 112 9.89 -2.85 -8.62
C THR A 112 10.27 -1.92 -9.75
N GLY A 113 9.45 -0.91 -10.05
CA GLY A 113 9.61 -0.03 -11.20
C GLY A 113 9.19 -0.66 -12.54
N GLU A 114 8.73 -1.90 -12.54
CA GLU A 114 8.28 -2.57 -13.75
C GLU A 114 7.05 -1.92 -14.36
N ARG A 115 6.99 -1.87 -15.69
CA ARG A 115 5.82 -1.34 -16.39
C ARG A 115 4.66 -2.32 -16.29
N VAL A 116 3.51 -1.80 -15.88
CA VAL A 116 2.28 -2.56 -15.69
C VAL A 116 1.14 -1.88 -16.43
N GLN A 117 0.34 -2.65 -17.14
CA GLN A 117 -0.92 -2.21 -17.71
C GLN A 117 -2.05 -2.56 -16.75
N LEU A 118 -2.69 -1.54 -16.15
CA LEU A 118 -3.93 -1.73 -15.41
C LEU A 118 -5.08 -1.75 -16.41
N CYS A 119 -5.75 -2.89 -16.53
CA CYS A 119 -6.89 -3.07 -17.43
C CYS A 119 -8.11 -2.31 -16.91
N SER A 120 -9.07 -2.01 -17.80
CA SER A 120 -10.37 -1.41 -17.42
C SER A 120 -11.22 -2.33 -16.55
N HIS A 121 -10.99 -3.62 -16.63
CA HIS A 121 -11.57 -4.66 -15.80
C HIS A 121 -10.45 -5.52 -15.23
N VAL A 122 -10.44 -5.69 -13.91
CA VAL A 122 -9.54 -6.58 -13.18
C VAL A 122 -10.28 -7.87 -12.92
N ASP A 123 -9.67 -8.98 -13.33
CA ASP A 123 -10.14 -10.34 -13.09
C ASP A 123 -8.89 -11.18 -12.78
N GLU A 124 -8.50 -11.23 -11.51
CA GLU A 124 -7.30 -11.92 -11.08
C GLU A 124 -7.42 -12.51 -9.68
N ARG A 125 -6.59 -13.51 -9.39
CA ARG A 125 -6.47 -14.06 -8.04
C ARG A 125 -5.36 -13.37 -7.29
N MET A 126 -5.70 -12.83 -6.13
CA MET A 126 -4.77 -12.20 -5.21
C MET A 126 -4.52 -13.12 -4.01
N PRO A 127 -3.30 -13.65 -3.84
CA PRO A 127 -2.94 -14.44 -2.67
C PRO A 127 -3.21 -13.70 -1.35
N GLY A 128 -3.36 -14.43 -0.25
CA GLY A 128 -3.51 -13.82 1.08
C GLY A 128 -2.35 -12.87 1.39
N TRP A 129 -2.65 -11.72 1.99
CA TRP A 129 -1.70 -10.67 2.34
C TRP A 129 -0.89 -10.11 1.17
N SER A 130 -1.35 -10.33 -0.07
CA SER A 130 -0.70 -9.76 -1.25
C SER A 130 -1.20 -8.35 -1.55
N PHE A 131 -0.41 -7.64 -2.33
CA PHE A 131 -0.77 -6.28 -2.73
C PHE A 131 -0.15 -5.92 -4.09
N ARG A 132 -0.75 -4.91 -4.74
CA ARG A 132 -0.18 -4.20 -5.88
C ARG A 132 -0.31 -2.70 -5.64
N ILE A 133 0.79 -1.99 -5.78
CA ILE A 133 0.82 -0.53 -5.69
C ILE A 133 1.39 -0.01 -7.00
N LEU A 134 0.55 0.69 -7.74
CA LEU A 134 0.87 1.18 -9.07
C LEU A 134 0.96 2.70 -9.04
N THR A 135 1.97 3.28 -9.69
CA THR A 135 2.15 4.73 -9.75
C THR A 135 2.39 5.20 -11.18
N ARG A 136 1.96 6.41 -11.47
CA ARG A 136 2.31 7.12 -12.71
C ARG A 136 2.32 8.63 -12.50
N PRO A 137 3.20 9.38 -13.21
CA PRO A 137 3.04 10.82 -13.37
C PRO A 137 1.75 11.11 -14.17
N MET A 138 1.17 12.29 -13.96
CA MET A 138 -0.01 12.78 -14.66
C MET A 138 0.37 13.83 -15.71
#